data_ce7edf0e10c47d1787ccedf0ac9d4364
#
_entry.id   ce7edf0e10c47d1787ccedf0ac9d4364
#
_cell.length_a   1.000
_cell.length_b   1.000
_cell.length_c   1.000
_cell.angle_alpha   90.00
_cell.angle_beta   90.00
_cell.angle_gamma   90.00
#
_symmetry.space_group_name_H-M   'P 1'
#
loop_
_entity.id
_entity.type
_entity.pdbx_description
1 polymer ?
#
loop_
_entity_poly.entity_id
_entity_poly.type
_entity_poly.pdbx_seq_one_letter_code
_entity_poly.pdbx_strand_id
1 'polypeptide(L)'
;MGFDFNISSHTFSTIYIVGWSVGGVLSATPTDFGIFPLFIPIGQDIVSRMDGNGISTSPISYKTDGSVGSRILKIEWNNVGFYDDTTENDFINIQMWLYEGTNVIEYRCGPNTINNPNESFEGLSGPLVTLATSLNIEDDELVDNGYVVEGNPANPTVAVVTPGNFYDGDYLQASIPDGMVYRFTPKPLSVEDFTQNNFQIYPNPASEFLNIKSNLDNYNFSIYNSLGQKMIAGLSTNKIDISDLSNGIYYIMIETETSSATKKFIKQ
;
A
#
# COMPACT_ATOMS: atom_id res chain seq x y z
N MET A 1 18.39 -6.05 6.81
CA MET A 1 17.17 -6.86 7.10
C MET A 1 17.45 -8.36 7.06
N GLY A 2 18.28 -8.82 6.12
CA GLY A 2 18.58 -10.23 5.91
C GLY A 2 17.60 -10.94 4.95
N PHE A 3 16.65 -10.21 4.37
CA PHE A 3 15.69 -10.68 3.37
C PHE A 3 15.32 -9.57 2.40
N ASP A 4 14.82 -9.95 1.23
CA ASP A 4 14.26 -9.03 0.25
C ASP A 4 12.82 -8.67 0.63
N PHE A 5 12.50 -7.39 0.54
CA PHE A 5 11.17 -6.83 0.76
C PHE A 5 10.69 -6.15 -0.52
N ASN A 6 9.43 -6.39 -0.89
CA ASN A 6 8.86 -5.86 -2.12
C ASN A 6 7.71 -4.90 -1.80
N ILE A 7 7.70 -3.75 -2.45
CA ILE A 7 6.61 -2.78 -2.42
C ILE A 7 6.50 -2.12 -3.79
N SER A 8 5.32 -2.20 -4.41
CA SER A 8 5.13 -1.76 -5.80
C SER A 8 6.20 -2.36 -6.72
N SER A 9 6.91 -1.55 -7.48
CA SER A 9 8.01 -1.97 -8.37
C SER A 9 9.38 -2.08 -7.68
N HIS A 10 9.47 -1.78 -6.39
CA HIS A 10 10.72 -1.75 -5.65
C HIS A 10 10.99 -3.06 -4.91
N THR A 11 12.24 -3.53 -4.98
CA THR A 11 12.76 -4.65 -4.17
C THR A 11 14.02 -4.18 -3.46
N PHE A 12 14.10 -4.36 -2.15
CA PHE A 12 15.25 -3.94 -1.35
C PHE A 12 15.48 -4.87 -0.16
N SER A 13 16.72 -4.94 0.32
CA SER A 13 17.13 -5.75 1.48
C SER A 13 17.74 -4.90 2.60
N THR A 14 17.83 -3.59 2.40
CA THR A 14 18.37 -2.61 3.34
C THR A 14 17.42 -1.44 3.47
N ILE A 15 17.29 -0.91 4.68
CA ILE A 15 16.52 0.29 4.99
C ILE A 15 17.46 1.33 5.58
N TYR A 16 17.19 2.59 5.28
CA TYR A 16 17.93 3.75 5.76
C TYR A 16 16.98 4.69 6.49
N ILE A 17 17.41 5.19 7.63
CA ILE A 17 16.72 6.30 8.29
C ILE A 17 17.16 7.58 7.58
N VAL A 18 16.22 8.29 7.01
CA VAL A 18 16.49 9.56 6.31
C VAL A 18 16.69 10.64 7.37
N GLY A 19 17.82 11.33 7.29
CA GLY A 19 18.23 12.33 8.28
C GLY A 19 17.55 13.70 8.15
N TRP A 20 16.28 13.72 7.78
CA TRP A 20 15.50 14.95 7.75
C TRP A 20 14.84 15.18 9.10
N SER A 21 14.45 16.42 9.34
CA SER A 21 13.75 16.84 10.55
C SER A 21 12.45 16.07 10.82
N VAL A 22 11.91 15.39 9.83
CA VAL A 22 10.75 14.50 9.98
C VAL A 22 11.21 13.16 10.54
N GLY A 23 11.05 12.99 11.82
CA GLY A 23 11.46 11.77 12.50
C GLY A 23 10.65 10.56 12.08
N GLY A 24 11.29 9.39 12.07
CA GLY A 24 10.66 8.13 11.76
C GLY A 24 10.52 7.79 10.27
N VAL A 25 11.03 8.62 9.39
CA VAL A 25 11.02 8.38 7.95
C VAL A 25 12.12 7.40 7.57
N LEU A 26 11.78 6.36 6.81
CA LEU A 26 12.71 5.36 6.31
C LEU A 26 12.61 5.27 4.79
N SER A 27 13.76 5.17 4.15
CA SER A 27 13.89 5.00 2.70
C SER A 27 14.58 3.68 2.37
N ALA A 28 14.24 3.12 1.25
CA ALA A 28 14.93 1.95 0.71
C ALA A 28 16.27 2.28 0.04
N THR A 29 16.64 3.56 -0.07
CA THR A 29 17.91 4.01 -0.66
C THR A 29 18.75 4.79 0.35
N PRO A 30 20.10 4.79 0.22
CA PRO A 30 20.99 5.56 1.11
C PRO A 30 21.07 7.04 0.76
N THR A 31 20.38 7.49 -0.29
CA THR A 31 20.46 8.86 -0.82
C THR A 31 19.12 9.57 -0.60
N ASP A 32 19.19 10.86 -0.35
CA ASP A 32 18.04 11.73 -0.21
C ASP A 32 17.44 12.12 -1.58
N PHE A 33 17.92 11.53 -2.68
CA PHE A 33 17.53 11.84 -4.04
C PHE A 33 17.14 10.57 -4.80
N GLY A 34 16.13 10.71 -5.67
CA GLY A 34 15.63 9.65 -6.55
C GLY A 34 14.23 9.18 -6.20
N ILE A 35 13.83 8.08 -6.81
CA ILE A 35 12.50 7.50 -6.68
C ILE A 35 12.59 6.27 -5.77
N PHE A 36 11.88 6.29 -4.65
CA PHE A 36 11.92 5.20 -3.67
C PHE A 36 10.66 5.16 -2.79
N PRO A 37 10.35 4.03 -2.15
CA PRO A 37 9.29 3.96 -1.16
C PRO A 37 9.67 4.71 0.11
N LEU A 38 8.69 5.36 0.71
CA LEU A 38 8.83 6.14 1.93
C LEU A 38 7.84 5.65 2.98
N PHE A 39 8.36 5.32 4.16
CA PHE A 39 7.57 4.80 5.29
C PHE A 39 7.53 5.88 6.37
N ILE A 40 6.35 6.36 6.70
CA ILE A 40 6.16 7.43 7.69
C ILE A 40 5.21 6.92 8.78
N PRO A 41 5.71 6.19 9.78
CA PRO A 41 4.91 5.77 10.92
C PRO A 41 4.47 6.94 11.81
N ILE A 42 5.23 8.04 11.79
CA ILE A 42 4.89 9.33 12.38
C ILE A 42 5.64 10.43 11.60
N GLY A 43 4.90 11.38 11.05
CA GLY A 43 5.43 12.43 10.17
C GLY A 43 5.62 13.78 10.86
N GLN A 44 5.96 13.77 12.14
CA GLN A 44 6.32 14.97 12.91
C GLN A 44 7.82 15.04 13.15
N ASP A 45 8.31 16.23 13.45
CA ASP A 45 9.69 16.48 13.89
C ASP A 45 9.92 15.87 15.28
N ILE A 46 10.38 14.62 15.31
CA ILE A 46 10.71 13.95 16.57
C ILE A 46 12.14 14.25 17.00
N VAL A 47 12.34 14.32 18.31
CA VAL A 47 13.64 14.59 18.92
C VAL A 47 13.99 13.53 19.97
N SER A 48 15.28 13.44 20.25
CA SER A 48 15.77 12.69 21.38
C SER A 48 15.45 13.43 22.67
N ARG A 49 14.78 12.77 23.59
CA ARG A 49 14.61 13.26 24.96
C ARG A 49 15.88 13.01 25.75
N MET A 50 16.23 13.95 26.61
CA MET A 50 17.45 13.89 27.42
C MET A 50 17.11 13.62 28.89
N ASP A 51 17.99 12.95 29.59
CA ASP A 51 17.95 12.91 31.06
C ASP A 51 18.53 14.21 31.67
N GLY A 52 18.45 14.35 32.97
CA GLY A 52 18.98 15.52 33.68
C GLY A 52 20.51 15.72 33.54
N ASN A 53 21.23 14.81 32.91
CA ASN A 53 22.66 14.87 32.62
C ASN A 53 22.96 15.14 31.13
N GLY A 54 21.93 15.33 30.31
CA GLY A 54 22.06 15.51 28.87
C GLY A 54 22.36 14.23 28.10
N ILE A 55 22.01 13.08 28.63
CA ILE A 55 22.15 11.78 27.97
C ILE A 55 20.82 11.41 27.32
N SER A 56 20.86 10.99 26.06
CA SER A 56 19.68 10.56 25.32
C SER A 56 18.98 9.38 26.02
N THR A 57 17.67 9.51 26.16
CA THR A 57 16.76 8.45 26.64
C THR A 57 15.85 7.91 25.53
N SER A 58 16.11 8.30 24.28
CA SER A 58 15.32 7.94 23.09
C SER A 58 16.12 7.07 22.11
N PRO A 59 16.41 5.81 22.45
CA PRO A 59 17.14 4.95 21.53
C PRO A 59 16.28 4.58 20.31
N ILE A 60 16.93 4.58 19.14
CA ILE A 60 16.40 3.92 17.94
C ILE A 60 17.08 2.57 17.84
N SER A 61 16.29 1.52 17.76
CA SER A 61 16.79 0.16 17.73
C SER A 61 16.12 -0.68 16.63
N TYR A 62 16.79 -1.75 16.21
CA TYR A 62 16.20 -2.69 15.27
C TYR A 62 16.61 -4.13 15.58
N LYS A 63 15.75 -5.05 15.16
CA LYS A 63 16.07 -6.47 15.19
C LYS A 63 15.29 -7.22 14.11
N THR A 64 15.85 -8.34 13.66
CA THR A 64 15.16 -9.29 12.78
C THR A 64 14.90 -10.58 13.53
N ASP A 65 13.64 -10.97 13.67
CA ASP A 65 13.18 -12.19 14.34
C ASP A 65 12.57 -13.17 13.32
N GLY A 66 12.50 -14.45 13.69
CA GLY A 66 11.83 -15.48 12.91
C GLY A 66 12.79 -16.32 12.06
N SER A 67 12.22 -17.30 11.34
CA SER A 67 12.95 -18.21 10.48
C SER A 67 12.95 -17.70 9.03
N VAL A 68 13.93 -18.11 8.23
CA VAL A 68 13.99 -17.79 6.81
C VAL A 68 12.66 -18.10 6.13
N GLY A 69 12.14 -17.16 5.36
CA GLY A 69 10.82 -17.20 4.72
C GLY A 69 9.67 -16.63 5.54
N SER A 70 9.90 -16.33 6.85
CA SER A 70 8.92 -15.74 7.75
C SER A 70 9.54 -14.78 8.76
N ARG A 71 10.67 -14.17 8.40
CA ARG A 71 11.34 -13.18 9.27
C ARG A 71 10.56 -11.88 9.34
N ILE A 72 10.75 -11.15 10.43
CA ILE A 72 10.16 -9.84 10.64
C ILE A 72 11.28 -8.90 11.04
N LEU A 73 11.53 -7.87 10.22
CA LEU A 73 12.33 -6.73 10.66
C LEU A 73 11.45 -5.84 11.53
N LYS A 74 11.95 -5.53 12.72
CA LYS A 74 11.30 -4.61 13.67
C LYS A 74 12.24 -3.46 13.93
N ILE A 75 11.73 -2.25 13.75
CA ILE A 75 12.44 -1.01 14.06
C ILE A 75 11.63 -0.29 15.11
N GLU A 76 12.28 0.28 16.09
CA GLU A 76 11.65 0.95 17.22
C GLU A 76 12.28 2.32 17.45
N TRP A 77 11.43 3.32 17.58
CA TRP A 77 11.71 4.63 18.16
C TRP A 77 11.12 4.63 19.55
N ASN A 78 11.95 4.57 20.55
CA ASN A 78 11.52 4.45 21.94
C ASN A 78 11.65 5.80 22.64
N ASN A 79 10.59 6.22 23.35
CA ASN A 79 10.57 7.43 24.17
C ASN A 79 11.01 8.69 23.42
N VAL A 80 10.61 8.83 22.15
CA VAL A 80 10.93 10.02 21.37
C VAL A 80 10.00 11.16 21.73
N GLY A 81 10.55 12.38 21.83
CA GLY A 81 9.81 13.63 22.03
C GLY A 81 9.50 14.33 20.71
N PHE A 82 8.96 15.53 20.79
CA PHE A 82 8.60 16.37 19.65
C PHE A 82 9.37 17.68 19.71
N TYR A 83 9.83 18.17 18.56
CA TYR A 83 10.69 19.34 18.48
C TYR A 83 9.99 20.62 19.00
N ASP A 84 8.73 20.80 18.68
CA ASP A 84 7.94 21.95 19.04
C ASP A 84 7.26 21.85 20.41
N ASP A 85 7.38 20.69 21.11
CA ASP A 85 6.91 20.58 22.50
C ASP A 85 7.81 21.33 23.46
N THR A 86 7.45 22.58 23.77
CA THR A 86 8.21 23.48 24.66
C THR A 86 8.29 22.97 26.09
N THR A 87 7.44 22.01 26.49
CA THR A 87 7.42 21.42 27.84
C THR A 87 8.32 20.23 27.99
N GLU A 88 8.73 19.61 26.89
CA GLU A 88 9.53 18.38 26.81
C GLU A 88 8.89 17.18 27.55
N ASN A 89 7.58 17.24 27.80
CA ASN A 89 6.85 16.19 28.53
C ASN A 89 6.17 15.19 27.60
N ASP A 90 5.85 15.59 26.38
CA ASP A 90 5.19 14.73 25.43
C ASP A 90 6.19 13.72 24.85
N PHE A 91 5.73 12.49 24.72
CA PHE A 91 6.53 11.42 24.10
C PHE A 91 5.67 10.37 23.45
N ILE A 92 6.28 9.62 22.54
CA ILE A 92 5.64 8.49 21.87
C ILE A 92 6.64 7.35 21.68
N ASN A 93 6.13 6.13 21.68
CA ASN A 93 6.84 4.93 21.28
C ASN A 93 6.23 4.42 19.98
N ILE A 94 7.04 4.26 18.96
CA ILE A 94 6.60 3.79 17.62
C ILE A 94 7.47 2.63 17.19
N GLN A 95 6.84 1.62 16.60
CA GLN A 95 7.54 0.55 15.90
C GLN A 95 7.05 0.44 14.47
N MET A 96 7.96 0.06 13.57
CA MET A 96 7.64 -0.38 12.22
C MET A 96 8.10 -1.83 12.04
N TRP A 97 7.19 -2.67 11.55
CA TRP A 97 7.46 -4.07 11.30
C TRP A 97 7.29 -4.38 9.82
N LEU A 98 8.29 -5.04 9.22
CA LEU A 98 8.27 -5.51 7.83
C LEU A 98 8.34 -7.03 7.81
N TYR A 99 7.37 -7.66 7.17
CA TYR A 99 7.18 -9.11 7.16
C TYR A 99 7.74 -9.73 5.88
N GLU A 100 8.74 -10.61 6.01
CA GLU A 100 9.29 -11.40 4.91
C GLU A 100 8.20 -12.21 4.21
N GLY A 101 8.27 -12.32 2.89
CA GLY A 101 7.41 -13.15 2.06
C GLY A 101 6.00 -12.61 1.86
N THR A 102 5.38 -12.03 2.87
CA THR A 102 4.04 -11.45 2.76
C THR A 102 4.07 -9.96 2.37
N ASN A 103 5.23 -9.31 2.52
CA ASN A 103 5.42 -7.87 2.31
C ASN A 103 4.41 -6.98 3.07
N VAL A 104 3.90 -7.49 4.19
CA VAL A 104 3.04 -6.71 5.08
C VAL A 104 3.89 -5.70 5.83
N ILE A 105 3.33 -4.50 6.04
CA ILE A 105 3.91 -3.43 6.84
C ILE A 105 2.97 -3.18 8.01
N GLU A 106 3.52 -3.04 9.22
CA GLU A 106 2.76 -2.57 10.37
C GLU A 106 3.45 -1.38 11.01
N TYR A 107 2.67 -0.34 11.29
CA TYR A 107 3.04 0.74 12.19
C TYR A 107 2.32 0.49 13.52
N ARG A 108 3.07 0.43 14.59
CA ARG A 108 2.58 0.04 15.91
C ARG A 108 2.89 1.15 16.90
N CYS A 109 1.87 1.67 17.55
CA CYS A 109 2.02 2.65 18.62
C CYS A 109 2.04 1.95 19.97
N GLY A 110 3.05 2.27 20.77
CA GLY A 110 3.14 1.86 22.17
C GLY A 110 2.71 2.96 23.13
N PRO A 111 3.09 2.83 24.40
CA PRO A 111 2.82 3.84 25.41
C PRO A 111 3.25 5.22 24.95
N ASN A 112 2.39 6.20 25.14
CA ASN A 112 2.65 7.59 24.79
C ASN A 112 1.96 8.53 25.77
N THR A 113 2.41 9.77 25.82
CA THR A 113 1.77 10.86 26.54
C THR A 113 1.84 12.09 25.66
N ILE A 114 0.69 12.62 25.25
CA ILE A 114 0.55 13.83 24.45
C ILE A 114 -0.38 14.75 25.18
N ASN A 115 0.18 15.73 25.89
CA ASN A 115 -0.55 16.72 26.68
C ASN A 115 -0.89 17.95 25.85
N ASN A 116 -0.03 18.28 24.88
CA ASN A 116 -0.18 19.45 24.01
C ASN A 116 -0.12 19.06 22.53
N PRO A 117 -1.18 18.46 22.00
CA PRO A 117 -1.20 18.02 20.59
C PRO A 117 -0.87 19.14 19.59
N ASN A 118 -1.27 20.37 19.88
CA ASN A 118 -1.02 21.50 18.99
C ASN A 118 0.47 21.83 18.82
N GLU A 119 1.28 21.64 19.85
CA GLU A 119 2.75 21.77 19.75
C GLU A 119 3.33 20.49 19.17
N SER A 120 3.03 19.34 19.76
CA SER A 120 3.60 18.05 19.35
C SER A 120 3.28 17.66 17.89
N PHE A 121 2.17 18.16 17.33
CA PHE A 121 1.75 17.88 15.96
C PHE A 121 1.73 19.14 15.07
N GLU A 122 2.54 20.14 15.40
CA GLU A 122 2.81 21.31 14.53
C GLU A 122 1.51 22.05 14.10
N GLY A 123 0.60 22.27 15.04
CA GLY A 123 -0.70 22.92 14.79
C GLY A 123 -1.82 21.98 14.36
N LEU A 124 -1.54 20.67 14.22
CA LEU A 124 -2.53 19.65 13.87
C LEU A 124 -3.14 19.00 15.12
N SER A 125 -4.27 18.32 14.92
CA SER A 125 -4.94 17.59 16.02
C SER A 125 -4.32 16.23 16.29
N GLY A 126 -3.60 15.65 15.32
CA GLY A 126 -2.95 14.36 15.40
C GLY A 126 -1.86 14.22 14.34
N PRO A 127 -1.07 13.13 14.39
CA PRO A 127 0.09 12.96 13.55
C PRO A 127 -0.26 12.59 12.10
N LEU A 128 0.64 12.90 11.18
CA LEU A 128 0.67 12.30 9.85
C LEU A 128 1.17 10.85 9.96
N VAL A 129 0.40 9.92 9.40
CA VAL A 129 0.78 8.52 9.25
C VAL A 129 0.58 8.12 7.80
N THR A 130 1.65 7.79 7.10
CA THR A 130 1.56 7.55 5.66
C THR A 130 2.53 6.48 5.16
N LEU A 131 2.23 5.97 3.98
CA LEU A 131 3.05 5.05 3.21
C LEU A 131 3.03 5.51 1.76
N ALA A 132 4.16 6.00 1.24
CA ALA A 132 4.36 6.22 -0.18
C ALA A 132 5.03 5.00 -0.80
N THR A 133 4.42 4.40 -1.80
CA THR A 133 4.99 3.21 -2.45
C THR A 133 6.09 3.57 -3.43
N SER A 134 6.08 4.80 -3.93
CA SER A 134 7.12 5.34 -4.82
C SER A 134 7.02 6.87 -4.83
N LEU A 135 7.99 7.54 -4.22
CA LEU A 135 8.09 9.00 -4.14
C LEU A 135 9.35 9.45 -4.87
N ASN A 136 9.23 10.46 -5.74
CA ASN A 136 10.36 11.23 -6.26
C ASN A 136 10.57 12.42 -5.33
N ILE A 137 11.67 12.38 -4.59
CA ILE A 137 11.93 13.40 -3.58
C ILE A 137 12.50 14.70 -4.16
N GLU A 138 13.08 14.65 -5.36
CA GLU A 138 13.62 15.84 -6.02
C GLU A 138 12.49 16.77 -6.49
N ASP A 139 11.40 16.18 -6.96
CA ASP A 139 10.24 16.90 -7.49
C ASP A 139 9.10 16.98 -6.47
N ASP A 140 9.26 16.35 -5.31
CA ASP A 140 8.24 16.23 -4.26
C ASP A 140 6.93 15.62 -4.80
N GLU A 141 7.09 14.66 -5.72
CA GLU A 141 6.00 14.08 -6.50
C GLU A 141 5.84 12.58 -6.20
N LEU A 142 4.61 12.19 -5.89
CA LEU A 142 4.24 10.79 -5.78
C LEU A 142 4.19 10.16 -7.19
N VAL A 143 5.05 9.17 -7.43
CA VAL A 143 5.16 8.48 -8.73
C VAL A 143 4.17 7.33 -8.84
N ASP A 144 3.84 6.71 -7.71
CA ASP A 144 2.83 5.65 -7.58
C ASP A 144 1.89 6.01 -6.42
N ASN A 145 1.03 5.11 -6.00
CA ASN A 145 0.05 5.41 -4.95
C ASN A 145 0.70 5.66 -3.58
N GLY A 146 0.12 6.60 -2.85
CA GLY A 146 0.32 6.79 -1.42
C GLY A 146 -0.90 6.38 -0.62
N TYR A 147 -0.71 6.12 0.66
CA TYR A 147 -1.75 5.74 1.61
C TYR A 147 -1.62 6.60 2.85
N VAL A 148 -2.63 7.41 3.13
CA VAL A 148 -2.68 8.28 4.31
C VAL A 148 -3.71 7.73 5.29
N VAL A 149 -3.31 7.56 6.55
CA VAL A 149 -4.22 7.15 7.64
C VAL A 149 -4.81 8.41 8.23
N GLU A 150 -6.12 8.57 8.17
CA GLU A 150 -6.80 9.82 8.52
C GLU A 150 -8.02 9.61 9.42
N GLY A 151 -8.49 10.72 10.02
CA GLY A 151 -9.68 10.72 10.87
C GLY A 151 -9.43 10.22 12.29
N ASN A 152 -10.38 9.48 12.86
CA ASN A 152 -10.27 9.00 14.25
C ASN A 152 -9.20 7.90 14.35
N PRO A 153 -8.12 8.07 15.14
CA PRO A 153 -7.02 7.11 15.20
C PRO A 153 -7.41 5.71 15.69
N ALA A 154 -8.51 5.57 16.46
CA ALA A 154 -9.00 4.26 16.90
C ALA A 154 -9.87 3.55 15.85
N ASN A 155 -10.37 4.27 14.85
CA ASN A 155 -11.15 3.74 13.73
C ASN A 155 -10.92 4.61 12.48
N PRO A 156 -9.68 4.60 11.94
CA PRO A 156 -9.31 5.49 10.85
C PRO A 156 -9.89 5.05 9.52
N THR A 157 -9.91 5.99 8.59
CA THR A 157 -10.01 5.71 7.16
C THR A 157 -8.61 5.74 6.54
N VAL A 158 -8.47 5.14 5.36
CA VAL A 158 -7.24 5.21 4.57
C VAL A 158 -7.58 5.88 3.25
N ALA A 159 -7.05 7.07 3.05
CA ALA A 159 -7.10 7.75 1.77
C ALA A 159 -6.02 7.18 0.84
N VAL A 160 -6.39 6.95 -0.42
CA VAL A 160 -5.42 6.63 -1.48
C VAL A 160 -5.08 7.92 -2.19
N VAL A 161 -3.83 8.32 -2.09
CA VAL A 161 -3.29 9.48 -2.81
C VAL A 161 -2.72 9.00 -4.13
N THR A 162 -3.16 9.60 -5.22
CA THR A 162 -2.71 9.27 -6.58
C THR A 162 -1.47 10.09 -6.97
N PRO A 163 -0.72 9.69 -8.00
CA PRO A 163 0.44 10.44 -8.48
C PRO A 163 0.18 11.93 -8.66
N GLY A 164 1.15 12.74 -8.27
CA GLY A 164 1.11 14.21 -8.35
C GLY A 164 0.70 14.95 -7.06
N ASN A 165 0.11 14.28 -6.07
CA ASN A 165 -0.50 14.95 -4.91
C ASN A 165 -0.23 14.25 -3.57
N PHE A 166 1.04 14.22 -3.14
CA PHE A 166 1.43 13.50 -1.92
C PHE A 166 0.89 14.12 -0.62
N TYR A 167 0.68 15.45 -0.59
CA TYR A 167 0.30 16.20 0.63
C TYR A 167 -1.19 16.56 0.76
N ASP A 168 -2.04 16.13 -0.15
CA ASP A 168 -3.47 16.47 -0.15
C ASP A 168 -4.33 15.55 0.76
N GLY A 169 -3.73 14.80 1.68
CA GLY A 169 -4.45 13.95 2.63
C GLY A 169 -4.79 14.70 3.93
N ASP A 170 -5.89 14.28 4.56
CA ASP A 170 -6.19 14.66 5.94
C ASP A 170 -5.25 13.93 6.91
N TYR A 171 -5.17 14.41 8.14
CA TYR A 171 -4.36 13.85 9.21
C TYR A 171 -5.25 13.06 10.19
N LEU A 172 -4.61 12.33 11.10
CA LEU A 172 -5.31 11.81 12.26
C LEU A 172 -5.85 12.99 13.10
N GLN A 173 -7.03 12.83 13.67
CA GLN A 173 -7.73 13.89 14.41
C GLN A 173 -7.47 13.85 15.91
N ALA A 174 -6.57 13.00 16.38
CA ALA A 174 -6.11 12.88 17.75
C ALA A 174 -4.81 12.09 17.81
N SER A 175 -4.20 12.02 19.00
CA SER A 175 -3.07 11.15 19.30
C SER A 175 -3.41 9.67 19.06
N ILE A 176 -2.44 8.90 18.61
CA ILE A 176 -2.61 7.46 18.38
C ILE A 176 -2.74 6.74 19.72
N PRO A 177 -3.79 5.93 19.97
CA PRO A 177 -3.92 5.17 21.20
C PRO A 177 -2.80 4.15 21.38
N ASP A 178 -2.39 3.92 22.64
CA ASP A 178 -1.48 2.84 22.98
C ASP A 178 -2.01 1.48 22.50
N GLY A 179 -1.13 0.67 21.93
CA GLY A 179 -1.45 -0.64 21.37
C GLY A 179 -2.09 -0.59 19.97
N MET A 180 -2.31 0.60 19.38
CA MET A 180 -2.85 0.72 18.02
C MET A 180 -1.87 0.16 17.00
N VAL A 181 -2.43 -0.54 15.98
CA VAL A 181 -1.66 -1.10 14.87
C VAL A 181 -2.33 -0.73 13.55
N TYR A 182 -1.62 0.01 12.72
CA TYR A 182 -2.01 0.25 11.33
C TYR A 182 -1.28 -0.74 10.44
N ARG A 183 -2.05 -1.57 9.71
CA ARG A 183 -1.53 -2.66 8.91
C ARG A 183 -1.80 -2.44 7.43
N PHE A 184 -0.73 -2.35 6.65
CA PHE A 184 -0.78 -2.29 5.20
C PHE A 184 -0.49 -3.69 4.65
N THR A 185 -1.47 -4.24 3.95
CA THR A 185 -1.35 -5.57 3.34
C THR A 185 -1.34 -5.39 1.83
N PRO A 186 -0.31 -5.87 1.12
CA PRO A 186 -0.32 -5.85 -0.33
C PRO A 186 -1.57 -6.55 -0.84
N LYS A 187 -2.21 -5.97 -1.85
CA LYS A 187 -3.27 -6.72 -2.53
C LYS A 187 -2.63 -7.97 -3.13
N PRO A 188 -3.17 -9.16 -2.88
CA PRO A 188 -2.69 -10.33 -3.59
C PRO A 188 -2.80 -10.04 -5.09
N LEU A 189 -1.79 -10.37 -5.86
CA LEU A 189 -1.85 -10.39 -7.33
C LEU A 189 -2.78 -11.55 -7.74
N SER A 190 -4.02 -11.51 -7.30
CA SER A 190 -5.01 -12.48 -7.73
C SER A 190 -5.70 -11.92 -8.97
N VAL A 191 -5.61 -12.65 -10.04
CA VAL A 191 -6.44 -12.52 -11.25
C VAL A 191 -7.94 -12.67 -10.89
N GLU A 192 -8.28 -12.98 -9.65
CA GLU A 192 -9.64 -13.30 -9.21
C GLU A 192 -10.55 -12.07 -8.97
N ASP A 193 -10.03 -10.92 -8.57
CA ASP A 193 -10.89 -9.79 -8.21
C ASP A 193 -11.61 -9.14 -9.39
N PHE A 194 -11.02 -9.19 -10.59
CA PHE A 194 -11.67 -8.69 -11.79
C PHE A 194 -12.64 -9.70 -12.42
N THR A 195 -12.42 -11.02 -12.22
CA THR A 195 -13.13 -12.07 -12.94
C THR A 195 -14.48 -12.46 -12.35
N GLN A 196 -14.70 -12.32 -11.05
CA GLN A 196 -15.95 -12.89 -10.47
C GLN A 196 -17.17 -11.98 -10.58
N ASN A 197 -17.02 -10.66 -10.61
CA ASN A 197 -18.16 -9.75 -10.49
C ASN A 197 -18.45 -8.85 -11.70
N ASN A 198 -17.55 -8.73 -12.69
CA ASN A 198 -17.70 -7.73 -13.74
C ASN A 198 -18.33 -8.25 -15.04
N PHE A 199 -18.25 -9.56 -15.33
CA PHE A 199 -19.00 -10.13 -16.42
C PHE A 199 -19.32 -11.62 -16.23
N GLN A 200 -20.42 -12.04 -16.85
CA GLN A 200 -20.85 -13.44 -16.95
C GLN A 200 -21.00 -13.81 -18.42
N ILE A 201 -20.73 -15.06 -18.74
CA ILE A 201 -20.94 -15.63 -20.06
C ILE A 201 -21.93 -16.77 -19.99
N TYR A 202 -22.85 -16.83 -20.95
CA TYR A 202 -23.85 -17.89 -21.04
C TYR A 202 -24.43 -18.03 -22.44
N PRO A 203 -24.93 -19.26 -22.81
CA PRO A 203 -24.80 -20.50 -22.07
C PRO A 203 -23.33 -20.99 -22.06
N ASN A 204 -22.99 -21.86 -21.15
CA ASN A 204 -21.74 -22.60 -21.15
C ASN A 204 -22.00 -24.04 -20.69
N PRO A 205 -21.98 -25.04 -21.58
CA PRO A 205 -21.57 -24.99 -22.98
C PRO A 205 -22.46 -24.17 -23.92
N ALA A 206 -21.91 -23.65 -25.00
CA ALA A 206 -22.54 -22.81 -26.01
C ALA A 206 -22.48 -23.45 -27.40
N SER A 207 -23.52 -23.26 -28.23
CA SER A 207 -23.60 -23.81 -29.59
C SER A 207 -23.37 -22.73 -30.66
N GLU A 208 -24.31 -21.82 -30.86
CA GLU A 208 -24.24 -20.79 -31.91
C GLU A 208 -23.83 -19.44 -31.39
N PHE A 209 -24.23 -19.12 -30.16
CA PHE A 209 -24.03 -17.79 -29.57
C PHE A 209 -23.50 -17.88 -28.15
N LEU A 210 -22.62 -16.94 -27.78
CA LEU A 210 -22.19 -16.67 -26.44
C LEU A 210 -22.68 -15.30 -26.01
N ASN A 211 -23.46 -15.23 -24.95
CA ASN A 211 -23.90 -13.95 -24.40
C ASN A 211 -22.96 -13.49 -23.31
N ILE A 212 -22.75 -12.17 -23.22
CA ILE A 212 -22.02 -11.49 -22.17
C ILE A 212 -22.99 -10.64 -21.38
N LYS A 213 -23.05 -10.86 -20.07
CA LYS A 213 -23.68 -9.95 -19.12
C LYS A 213 -22.58 -9.22 -18.38
N SER A 214 -22.45 -7.93 -18.59
CA SER A 214 -21.42 -7.07 -17.99
C SER A 214 -22.03 -5.82 -17.41
N ASN A 215 -21.43 -5.29 -16.35
CA ASN A 215 -21.69 -3.95 -15.80
C ASN A 215 -20.71 -2.91 -16.36
N LEU A 216 -19.88 -3.26 -17.35
CA LEU A 216 -18.89 -2.38 -17.98
C LEU A 216 -19.53 -1.67 -19.18
N ASP A 217 -19.39 -0.36 -19.27
CA ASP A 217 -19.94 0.45 -20.35
C ASP A 217 -19.15 0.29 -21.66
N ASN A 218 -17.80 0.20 -21.56
CA ASN A 218 -16.92 0.05 -22.71
C ASN A 218 -15.86 -1.02 -22.42
N TYR A 219 -15.75 -1.98 -23.32
CA TYR A 219 -14.71 -3.02 -23.25
C TYR A 219 -14.42 -3.58 -24.65
N ASN A 220 -13.21 -4.10 -24.81
CA ASN A 220 -12.85 -4.95 -25.93
C ASN A 220 -13.03 -6.41 -25.52
N PHE A 221 -13.39 -7.29 -26.46
CA PHE A 221 -13.33 -8.72 -26.21
C PHE A 221 -12.49 -9.43 -27.27
N SER A 222 -11.87 -10.53 -26.85
CA SER A 222 -11.14 -11.43 -27.76
C SER A 222 -11.39 -12.88 -27.33
N ILE A 223 -11.67 -13.76 -28.31
CA ILE A 223 -11.82 -15.21 -28.08
C ILE A 223 -10.58 -15.92 -28.62
N TYR A 224 -10.02 -16.79 -27.81
CA TYR A 224 -8.83 -17.61 -28.13
C TYR A 224 -9.16 -19.09 -28.05
N ASN A 225 -8.54 -19.88 -28.91
CA ASN A 225 -8.57 -21.33 -28.78
C ASN A 225 -7.57 -21.82 -27.70
N SER A 226 -7.51 -23.12 -27.45
CA SER A 226 -6.60 -23.71 -26.46
C SER A 226 -5.10 -23.58 -26.79
N LEU A 227 -4.74 -23.22 -28.02
CA LEU A 227 -3.38 -22.93 -28.44
C LEU A 227 -3.01 -21.45 -28.35
N GLY A 228 -3.92 -20.60 -27.83
CA GLY A 228 -3.72 -19.16 -27.71
C GLY A 228 -3.90 -18.37 -29.01
N GLN A 229 -4.43 -18.99 -30.07
CA GLN A 229 -4.71 -18.28 -31.32
C GLN A 229 -6.01 -17.50 -31.16
N LYS A 230 -5.98 -16.21 -31.58
CA LYS A 230 -7.15 -15.33 -31.56
C LYS A 230 -8.09 -15.72 -32.69
N MET A 231 -9.35 -16.03 -32.35
CA MET A 231 -10.37 -16.51 -33.27
C MET A 231 -11.36 -15.39 -33.62
N ILE A 232 -11.85 -14.67 -32.61
CA ILE A 232 -12.84 -13.58 -32.76
C ILE A 232 -12.39 -12.42 -31.90
N ALA A 233 -12.66 -11.18 -32.34
CA ALA A 233 -12.47 -9.98 -31.52
C ALA A 233 -13.53 -8.94 -31.89
N GLY A 234 -13.86 -8.09 -30.92
CA GLY A 234 -14.82 -7.01 -31.13
C GLY A 234 -14.90 -6.05 -29.95
N LEU A 235 -15.82 -5.12 -30.08
CA LEU A 235 -16.12 -4.10 -29.07
C LEU A 235 -17.42 -4.48 -28.33
N SER A 236 -17.66 -3.83 -27.21
CA SER A 236 -18.81 -4.00 -26.29
C SER A 236 -20.06 -4.56 -26.95
N THR A 237 -20.35 -5.81 -26.71
CA THR A 237 -21.54 -6.50 -27.22
C THR A 237 -22.11 -7.45 -26.19
N ASN A 238 -23.43 -7.62 -26.19
CA ASN A 238 -24.09 -8.56 -25.29
C ASN A 238 -24.22 -9.96 -25.90
N LYS A 239 -23.89 -10.13 -27.20
CA LYS A 239 -24.04 -11.40 -27.91
C LYS A 239 -22.97 -11.55 -28.99
N ILE A 240 -22.26 -12.67 -28.94
CA ILE A 240 -21.21 -13.02 -29.91
C ILE A 240 -21.65 -14.24 -30.68
N ASP A 241 -21.58 -14.17 -32.00
CA ASP A 241 -21.75 -15.33 -32.86
C ASP A 241 -20.48 -16.17 -32.83
N ILE A 242 -20.61 -17.45 -32.48
CA ILE A 242 -19.55 -18.45 -32.40
C ILE A 242 -19.83 -19.66 -33.28
N SER A 243 -20.80 -19.56 -34.21
CA SER A 243 -21.23 -20.67 -35.07
C SER A 243 -20.05 -21.23 -35.92
N ASP A 244 -19.14 -20.39 -36.35
CA ASP A 244 -17.97 -20.77 -37.15
C ASP A 244 -16.85 -21.43 -36.35
N LEU A 245 -16.95 -21.46 -35.02
CA LEU A 245 -15.96 -22.12 -34.16
C LEU A 245 -16.19 -23.63 -34.13
N SER A 246 -15.12 -24.42 -34.25
CA SER A 246 -15.19 -25.87 -34.04
C SER A 246 -15.49 -26.20 -32.57
N ASN A 247 -16.07 -27.40 -32.33
CA ASN A 247 -16.29 -27.86 -30.99
C ASN A 247 -14.98 -27.95 -30.20
N GLY A 248 -14.98 -27.44 -28.97
CA GLY A 248 -13.75 -27.39 -28.17
C GLY A 248 -13.79 -26.41 -27.01
N ILE A 249 -12.63 -26.25 -26.37
CA ILE A 249 -12.43 -25.31 -25.26
C ILE A 249 -11.89 -24.00 -25.82
N TYR A 250 -12.50 -22.91 -25.40
CA TYR A 250 -12.13 -21.54 -25.75
C TYR A 250 -12.03 -20.67 -24.51
N TYR A 251 -11.31 -19.56 -24.66
CA TYR A 251 -11.14 -18.53 -23.63
C TYR A 251 -11.60 -17.20 -24.20
N ILE A 252 -12.52 -16.53 -23.54
CA ILE A 252 -12.89 -15.15 -23.82
C ILE A 252 -12.19 -14.23 -22.85
N MET A 253 -11.44 -13.26 -23.39
CA MET A 253 -10.81 -12.18 -22.65
C MET A 253 -11.59 -10.89 -22.89
N ILE A 254 -11.90 -10.18 -21.82
CA ILE A 254 -12.48 -8.84 -21.84
C ILE A 254 -11.45 -7.88 -21.30
N GLU A 255 -11.22 -6.78 -22.00
CA GLU A 255 -10.23 -5.76 -21.70
C GLU A 255 -10.88 -4.39 -21.62
N THR A 256 -10.57 -3.63 -20.59
CA THR A 256 -10.85 -2.20 -20.43
C THR A 256 -9.53 -1.41 -20.49
N GLU A 257 -9.57 -0.10 -20.36
CA GLU A 257 -8.35 0.72 -20.31
C GLU A 257 -7.43 0.39 -19.15
N THR A 258 -7.98 -0.13 -18.04
CA THR A 258 -7.22 -0.34 -16.78
C THR A 258 -7.12 -1.80 -16.36
N SER A 259 -7.82 -2.74 -17.01
CA SER A 259 -7.89 -4.12 -16.52
C SER A 259 -8.33 -5.12 -17.58
N SER A 260 -8.03 -6.39 -17.36
CA SER A 260 -8.49 -7.48 -18.22
C SER A 260 -8.97 -8.68 -17.41
N ALA A 261 -9.90 -9.44 -17.97
CA ALA A 261 -10.41 -10.66 -17.36
C ALA A 261 -10.66 -11.75 -18.40
N THR A 262 -10.41 -13.02 -18.03
CA THR A 262 -10.56 -14.15 -18.93
C THR A 262 -11.50 -15.20 -18.31
N LYS A 263 -12.42 -15.73 -19.12
CA LYS A 263 -13.30 -16.85 -18.75
C LYS A 263 -13.23 -17.96 -19.79
N LYS A 264 -13.28 -19.19 -19.30
CA LYS A 264 -13.35 -20.39 -20.14
C LYS A 264 -14.79 -20.72 -20.53
N PHE A 265 -15.03 -21.10 -21.78
CA PHE A 265 -16.27 -21.72 -22.21
C PHE A 265 -16.03 -22.93 -23.11
N ILE A 266 -17.05 -23.75 -23.29
CA ILE A 266 -17.05 -24.96 -24.14
C ILE A 266 -17.99 -24.69 -25.32
N LYS A 267 -17.49 -24.81 -26.54
CA LYS A 267 -18.27 -24.83 -27.79
C LYS A 267 -18.69 -26.27 -28.10
N GLN A 268 -20.00 -26.47 -28.35
CA GLN A 268 -20.62 -27.72 -28.75
C GLN A 268 -21.34 -27.59 -30.10
#